data_b686223a9f3bbdd44909d22a258ecffc
#
_entry.id   b686223a9f3bbdd44909d22a258ecffc
#
_cell.length_a   1.000
_cell.length_b   1.000
_cell.length_c   1.000
_cell.angle_alpha   90.00
_cell.angle_beta   90.00
_cell.angle_gamma   90.00
#
_symmetry.space_group_name_H-M   'P 1'
#
loop_
_entity.id
_entity.type
_entity.pdbx_description
1 polymer ?
#
loop_
_entity_poly.entity_id
_entity_poly.type
_entity_poly.pdbx_seq_one_letter_code
_entity_poly.pdbx_strand_id
1 'polypeptide(L)'
;MDFLQLKLFMSLSRTLNFTRTANEFFMSQPTVSNQIRALENELGVELLRRSSHHVELTAAGTEYIRYAAQILETQSAAERRLRNLAADRPGFVRVAMLSSSAPFFTKVLTAFSKSWPQVQVDVTMMEGGEMLKALRGTDYDIYFANEPMMPPKNDRLRHALTGVSQLHLFVNSADADSIDLSDWQTVGAHPFVSIPASDFTLSAQIERVCEARGIKPNIINYYNRADMLLLSVASGTGVAILPREVAAARCPEGVTALAIEGEDAAVRAVIAWKADSANPDADRFRDIALQLAGT
;
A
#
# COMPACT_ATOMS: atom_id res chain seq x y z
N MET A 1 25.92 13.10 10.76
CA MET A 1 24.52 12.76 10.44
C MET A 1 24.26 11.31 10.80
N ASP A 2 23.27 11.04 11.63
CA ASP A 2 22.87 9.69 12.00
C ASP A 2 21.38 9.43 11.68
N PHE A 3 20.97 8.18 11.72
CA PHE A 3 19.59 7.79 11.38
C PHE A 3 18.55 8.29 12.39
N LEU A 4 18.94 8.49 13.64
CA LEU A 4 18.06 9.07 14.66
C LEU A 4 17.73 10.52 14.31
N GLN A 5 18.74 11.32 13.93
CA GLN A 5 18.54 12.70 13.50
C GLN A 5 17.58 12.78 12.30
N LEU A 6 17.73 11.91 11.31
CA LEU A 6 16.81 11.85 10.18
C LEU A 6 15.38 11.49 10.60
N LYS A 7 15.20 10.50 11.47
CA LYS A 7 13.87 10.10 11.99
C LYS A 7 13.23 11.25 12.79
N LEU A 8 13.99 11.90 13.63
CA LEU A 8 13.53 13.07 14.40
C LEU A 8 13.12 14.23 13.47
N PHE A 9 13.92 14.52 12.44
CA PHE A 9 13.59 15.54 11.44
C PHE A 9 12.30 15.18 10.68
N MET A 10 12.14 13.93 10.22
CA MET A 10 10.94 13.46 9.53
C MET A 10 9.69 13.53 10.42
N SER A 11 9.78 13.21 11.70
CA SER A 11 8.66 13.39 12.63
C SER A 11 8.37 14.87 12.85
N LEU A 12 9.40 15.67 13.07
CA LEU A 12 9.25 17.09 13.33
C LEU A 12 8.71 17.87 12.12
N SER A 13 9.07 17.46 10.89
CA SER A 13 8.51 18.04 9.66
C SER A 13 6.99 17.87 9.53
N ARG A 14 6.43 16.81 10.13
CA ARG A 14 4.98 16.52 10.15
C ARG A 14 4.27 17.21 11.32
N THR A 15 4.92 17.20 12.50
CA THR A 15 4.29 17.67 13.75
C THR A 15 4.45 19.16 13.94
N LEU A 16 5.51 19.76 13.41
CA LEU A 16 5.97 21.14 13.62
C LEU A 16 6.00 21.50 15.12
N ASN A 17 6.26 20.49 15.97
CA ASN A 17 6.20 20.62 17.43
C ASN A 17 7.26 19.73 18.09
N PHE A 18 8.27 20.37 18.70
CA PHE A 18 9.38 19.67 19.37
C PHE A 18 8.94 18.81 20.55
N THR A 19 7.98 19.26 21.35
CA THR A 19 7.46 18.48 22.49
C THR A 19 6.72 17.24 22.04
N ARG A 20 5.89 17.35 21.00
CA ARG A 20 5.17 16.21 20.43
C ARG A 20 6.13 15.20 19.82
N THR A 21 7.14 15.67 19.08
CA THR A 21 8.19 14.80 18.52
C THR A 21 8.99 14.13 19.64
N ALA A 22 9.34 14.86 20.71
CA ALA A 22 10.06 14.30 21.85
C ALA A 22 9.27 13.15 22.52
N ASN A 23 7.97 13.33 22.72
CA ASN A 23 7.08 12.30 23.26
C ASN A 23 6.99 11.08 22.36
N GLU A 24 6.92 11.25 21.01
CA GLU A 24 6.90 10.16 20.04
C GLU A 24 8.17 9.28 20.13
N PHE A 25 9.31 9.89 20.45
CA PHE A 25 10.60 9.20 20.54
C PHE A 25 11.04 8.89 21.98
N PHE A 26 10.20 9.12 22.98
CA PHE A 26 10.52 8.93 24.40
C PHE A 26 11.78 9.71 24.85
N MET A 27 11.94 10.92 24.33
CA MET A 27 13.09 11.79 24.59
C MET A 27 12.64 13.10 25.24
N SER A 28 13.61 13.85 25.80
CA SER A 28 13.35 15.21 26.25
C SER A 28 13.34 16.19 25.06
N GLN A 29 12.53 17.24 25.15
CA GLN A 29 12.49 18.28 24.11
C GLN A 29 13.85 18.93 23.86
N PRO A 30 14.70 19.26 24.89
CA PRO A 30 16.06 19.76 24.66
C PRO A 30 16.93 18.75 23.86
N THR A 31 16.78 17.44 24.10
CA THR A 31 17.54 16.43 23.39
C THR A 31 17.18 16.44 21.90
N VAL A 32 15.89 16.45 21.56
CA VAL A 32 15.44 16.56 20.16
C VAL A 32 15.96 17.84 19.51
N SER A 33 15.86 18.98 20.22
CA SER A 33 16.37 20.27 19.71
C SER A 33 17.85 20.23 19.39
N ASN A 34 18.67 19.61 20.27
CA ASN A 34 20.10 19.47 20.08
C ASN A 34 20.43 18.55 18.90
N GLN A 35 19.70 17.44 18.73
CA GLN A 35 19.87 16.52 17.58
C GLN A 35 19.58 17.20 16.25
N ILE A 36 18.51 18.00 16.19
CA ILE A 36 18.18 18.76 14.97
C ILE A 36 19.23 19.83 14.69
N ARG A 37 19.72 20.57 15.72
CA ARG A 37 20.81 21.52 15.53
C ARG A 37 22.10 20.87 15.03
N ALA A 38 22.44 19.69 15.55
CA ALA A 38 23.60 18.95 15.11
C ALA A 38 23.46 18.55 13.61
N LEU A 39 22.27 18.13 13.18
CA LEU A 39 21.97 17.85 11.78
C LEU A 39 22.12 19.11 10.90
N GLU A 40 21.51 20.22 11.30
CA GLU A 40 21.60 21.52 10.59
C GLU A 40 23.05 22.01 10.47
N ASN A 41 23.82 21.90 11.55
CA ASN A 41 25.24 22.28 11.57
C ASN A 41 26.09 21.44 10.61
N GLU A 42 25.82 20.12 10.54
CA GLU A 42 26.53 19.22 9.64
C GLU A 42 26.19 19.49 8.18
N LEU A 43 24.93 19.81 7.89
CA LEU A 43 24.46 20.17 6.55
C LEU A 43 24.86 21.61 6.16
N GLY A 44 25.23 22.44 7.11
CA GLY A 44 25.58 23.86 6.90
C GLY A 44 24.39 24.73 6.54
N VAL A 45 23.15 24.27 6.78
CA VAL A 45 21.92 25.01 6.46
C VAL A 45 20.86 24.77 7.54
N GLU A 46 20.03 25.78 7.79
CA GLU A 46 18.86 25.62 8.65
C GLU A 46 17.72 24.91 7.90
N LEU A 47 17.22 23.83 8.48
CA LEU A 47 16.07 23.08 7.98
C LEU A 47 14.75 23.60 8.56
N LEU A 48 14.81 24.18 9.75
CA LEU A 48 13.67 24.70 10.50
C LEU A 48 13.90 26.12 10.95
N ARG A 49 12.92 26.98 10.73
CA ARG A 49 12.85 28.29 11.32
C ARG A 49 12.08 28.21 12.64
N ARG A 50 12.66 28.74 13.71
CA ARG A 50 12.12 28.66 15.07
C ARG A 50 11.85 30.07 15.60
N SER A 51 10.63 30.29 16.05
CA SER A 51 10.27 31.48 16.86
C SER A 51 9.73 31.04 18.22
N SER A 52 9.48 31.98 19.12
CA SER A 52 8.95 31.69 20.47
C SER A 52 7.60 30.95 20.45
N HIS A 53 6.85 31.00 19.34
CA HIS A 53 5.50 30.46 19.24
C HIS A 53 5.28 29.58 18.00
N HIS A 54 6.26 29.46 17.10
CA HIS A 54 6.05 28.78 15.82
C HIS A 54 7.32 28.07 15.34
N VAL A 55 7.11 26.89 14.76
CA VAL A 55 8.15 26.11 14.06
C VAL A 55 7.66 25.90 12.63
N GLU A 56 8.47 26.24 11.66
CA GLU A 56 8.18 26.06 10.23
C GLU A 56 9.39 25.50 9.48
N LEU A 57 9.13 24.85 8.38
CA LEU A 57 10.18 24.38 7.49
C LEU A 57 10.77 25.55 6.69
N THR A 58 12.08 25.54 6.50
CA THR A 58 12.74 26.39 5.50
C THR A 58 12.56 25.80 4.11
N ALA A 59 12.93 26.52 3.07
CA ALA A 59 13.00 25.96 1.71
C ALA A 59 13.96 24.74 1.66
N ALA A 60 15.10 24.82 2.36
CA ALA A 60 16.05 23.71 2.50
C ALA A 60 15.41 22.53 3.26
N GLY A 61 14.66 22.80 4.34
CA GLY A 61 13.93 21.76 5.08
C GLY A 61 12.90 21.05 4.23
N THR A 62 12.13 21.80 3.45
CA THR A 62 11.12 21.24 2.53
C THR A 62 11.78 20.33 1.47
N GLU A 63 12.87 20.74 0.88
CA GLU A 63 13.62 19.94 -0.08
C GLU A 63 14.27 18.72 0.59
N TYR A 64 14.81 18.89 1.80
CA TYR A 64 15.51 17.83 2.51
C TYR A 64 14.60 16.67 2.95
N ILE A 65 13.30 16.89 3.13
CA ILE A 65 12.32 15.82 3.43
C ILE A 65 12.44 14.67 2.43
N ARG A 66 12.54 14.98 1.14
CA ARG A 66 12.64 13.99 0.07
C ARG A 66 13.89 13.11 0.21
N TYR A 67 15.04 13.74 0.48
CA TYR A 67 16.30 13.02 0.64
C TYR A 67 16.36 12.24 1.95
N ALA A 68 15.89 12.82 3.06
CA ALA A 68 15.82 12.14 4.35
C ALA A 68 14.93 10.88 4.28
N ALA A 69 13.78 10.97 3.62
CA ALA A 69 12.91 9.82 3.36
C ALA A 69 13.61 8.73 2.54
N GLN A 70 14.32 9.10 1.48
CA GLN A 70 15.05 8.17 0.62
C GLN A 70 16.20 7.46 1.36
N ILE A 71 16.94 8.18 2.20
CA ILE A 71 18.02 7.60 3.01
C ILE A 71 17.47 6.58 4.01
N LEU A 72 16.39 6.95 4.72
CA LEU A 72 15.73 6.06 5.68
C LEU A 72 15.12 4.83 5.00
N GLU A 73 14.56 5.00 3.80
CA GLU A 73 14.05 3.88 2.99
C GLU A 73 15.19 2.96 2.55
N THR A 74 16.32 3.51 2.10
CA THR A 74 17.50 2.74 1.70
C THR A 74 18.08 1.95 2.87
N GLN A 75 18.18 2.56 4.05
CA GLN A 75 18.60 1.86 5.28
C GLN A 75 17.67 0.70 5.59
N SER A 76 16.37 0.95 5.60
CA SER A 76 15.35 -0.07 5.89
C SER A 76 15.38 -1.21 4.86
N ALA A 77 15.61 -0.90 3.59
CA ALA A 77 15.79 -1.90 2.53
C ALA A 77 17.05 -2.75 2.74
N ALA A 78 18.18 -2.11 3.12
CA ALA A 78 19.42 -2.83 3.43
C ALA A 78 19.24 -3.78 4.63
N GLU A 79 18.61 -3.30 5.71
CA GLU A 79 18.31 -4.13 6.90
C GLU A 79 17.37 -5.30 6.55
N ARG A 80 16.32 -5.05 5.76
CA ARG A 80 15.44 -6.12 5.25
C ARG A 80 16.25 -7.12 4.44
N ARG A 81 17.10 -6.67 3.52
CA ARG A 81 17.90 -7.55 2.67
C ARG A 81 18.89 -8.40 3.49
N LEU A 82 19.54 -7.83 4.51
CA LEU A 82 20.43 -8.57 5.40
C LEU A 82 19.66 -9.58 6.26
N ARG A 83 18.50 -9.20 6.80
CA ARG A 83 17.60 -10.16 7.47
C ARG A 83 17.16 -11.25 6.50
N ASN A 84 16.96 -10.94 5.23
CA ASN A 84 16.57 -11.86 4.18
C ASN A 84 17.69 -12.87 3.85
N LEU A 85 18.95 -12.42 3.81
CA LEU A 85 20.10 -13.32 3.65
C LEU A 85 20.29 -14.26 4.86
N ALA A 86 19.90 -13.81 6.05
CA ALA A 86 19.88 -14.62 7.26
C ALA A 86 18.66 -15.56 7.35
N ALA A 87 17.59 -15.29 6.59
CA ALA A 87 16.31 -15.98 6.62
C ALA A 87 16.09 -16.99 5.48
N ASP A 88 17.10 -17.29 4.64
CA ASP A 88 17.12 -18.50 3.81
C ASP A 88 17.20 -19.78 4.68
N ARG A 89 16.66 -19.68 5.90
CA ARG A 89 16.58 -20.79 6.84
C ARG A 89 15.27 -21.54 6.61
N PRO A 90 15.32 -22.88 6.58
CA PRO A 90 14.12 -23.71 6.62
C PRO A 90 13.24 -23.30 7.82
N GLY A 91 11.95 -23.24 7.62
CA GLY A 91 10.99 -22.88 8.66
C GLY A 91 10.45 -21.45 8.62
N PHE A 92 10.73 -20.68 7.56
CA PHE A 92 10.27 -19.29 7.45
C PHE A 92 9.89 -18.88 6.01
N VAL A 93 8.72 -18.28 5.81
CA VAL A 93 8.24 -17.75 4.51
C VAL A 93 7.80 -16.32 4.67
N ARG A 94 8.30 -15.41 3.83
CA ARG A 94 7.90 -14.00 3.81
C ARG A 94 6.95 -13.73 2.67
N VAL A 95 5.80 -13.17 3.01
CA VAL A 95 4.73 -12.88 2.06
C VAL A 95 4.43 -11.39 2.05
N ALA A 96 4.43 -10.79 0.86
CA ALA A 96 3.85 -9.48 0.63
C ALA A 96 2.48 -9.65 -0.04
N MET A 97 1.47 -8.90 0.40
CA MET A 97 0.14 -9.01 -0.18
C MET A 97 -0.58 -7.67 -0.28
N LEU A 98 -1.37 -7.50 -1.33
CA LEU A 98 -2.37 -6.44 -1.42
C LEU A 98 -3.57 -6.78 -0.53
N SER A 99 -4.25 -5.75 -0.01
CA SER A 99 -5.48 -5.92 0.79
C SER A 99 -6.56 -6.68 0.03
N SER A 100 -6.68 -6.49 -1.27
CA SER A 100 -7.62 -7.21 -2.15
C SER A 100 -7.34 -8.71 -2.25
N SER A 101 -6.12 -9.15 -1.96
CA SER A 101 -5.75 -10.58 -2.00
C SER A 101 -6.10 -11.33 -0.70
N ALA A 102 -6.55 -10.65 0.35
CA ALA A 102 -6.77 -11.24 1.68
C ALA A 102 -7.70 -12.47 1.67
N PRO A 103 -8.82 -12.52 0.92
CA PRO A 103 -9.68 -13.69 0.94
C PRO A 103 -9.00 -14.95 0.37
N PHE A 104 -8.24 -14.82 -0.71
CA PHE A 104 -7.50 -15.94 -1.31
C PHE A 104 -6.30 -16.33 -0.43
N PHE A 105 -5.52 -15.34 0.03
CA PHE A 105 -4.40 -15.57 0.93
C PHE A 105 -4.82 -16.34 2.20
N THR A 106 -5.96 -16.00 2.80
CA THR A 106 -6.47 -16.71 4.00
C THR A 106 -6.72 -18.20 3.72
N LYS A 107 -7.23 -18.56 2.54
CA LYS A 107 -7.40 -19.96 2.15
C LYS A 107 -6.04 -20.68 2.04
N VAL A 108 -5.08 -20.03 1.37
CA VAL A 108 -3.71 -20.57 1.21
C VAL A 108 -3.03 -20.74 2.58
N LEU A 109 -3.06 -19.71 3.42
CA LEU A 109 -2.45 -19.75 4.74
C LEU A 109 -3.08 -20.85 5.62
N THR A 110 -4.41 -20.99 5.57
CA THR A 110 -5.10 -22.05 6.33
C THR A 110 -4.67 -23.46 5.89
N ALA A 111 -4.57 -23.68 4.58
CA ALA A 111 -4.13 -24.96 4.05
C ALA A 111 -2.64 -25.24 4.37
N PHE A 112 -1.80 -24.23 4.22
CA PHE A 112 -0.38 -24.31 4.51
C PHE A 112 -0.11 -24.59 5.99
N SER A 113 -0.72 -23.84 6.90
CA SER A 113 -0.52 -24.00 8.35
C SER A 113 -0.99 -25.37 8.88
N LYS A 114 -1.97 -25.99 8.24
CA LYS A 114 -2.39 -27.36 8.57
C LYS A 114 -1.32 -28.39 8.17
N SER A 115 -0.69 -28.20 7.01
CA SER A 115 0.30 -29.14 6.47
C SER A 115 1.72 -28.93 7.04
N TRP A 116 2.04 -27.68 7.39
CA TRP A 116 3.37 -27.25 7.82
C TRP A 116 3.31 -26.34 9.06
N PRO A 117 2.78 -26.82 10.21
CA PRO A 117 2.54 -26.00 11.40
C PRO A 117 3.83 -25.45 12.03
N GLN A 118 4.98 -26.04 11.72
CA GLN A 118 6.29 -25.61 12.22
C GLN A 118 6.90 -24.44 11.40
N VAL A 119 6.34 -24.11 10.23
CA VAL A 119 6.85 -23.05 9.37
C VAL A 119 6.18 -21.73 9.73
N GLN A 120 6.98 -20.73 10.07
CA GLN A 120 6.49 -19.39 10.34
C GLN A 120 6.25 -18.65 9.02
N VAL A 121 5.07 -18.05 8.87
CA VAL A 121 4.72 -17.18 7.74
C VAL A 121 4.66 -15.73 8.24
N ASP A 122 5.58 -14.90 7.76
CA ASP A 122 5.60 -13.46 8.02
C ASP A 122 4.89 -12.73 6.88
N VAL A 123 3.84 -11.99 7.23
CA VAL A 123 2.96 -11.36 6.25
C VAL A 123 3.02 -9.85 6.38
N THR A 124 3.35 -9.19 5.27
CA THR A 124 3.26 -7.72 5.16
C THR A 124 2.14 -7.37 4.19
N MET A 125 1.09 -6.74 4.69
CA MET A 125 0.06 -6.13 3.85
C MET A 125 0.54 -4.75 3.43
N MET A 126 0.42 -4.44 2.14
CA MET A 126 0.86 -3.17 1.57
C MET A 126 -0.09 -2.71 0.46
N GLU A 127 -0.05 -1.45 0.15
CA GLU A 127 -0.82 -0.86 -0.95
C GLU A 127 0.03 -0.77 -2.23
N GLY A 128 -0.60 -0.42 -3.34
CA GLY A 128 -0.02 -0.59 -4.68
C GLY A 128 1.37 0.01 -4.89
N GLY A 129 1.63 1.23 -4.45
CA GLY A 129 2.93 1.86 -4.58
C GLY A 129 4.06 1.16 -3.81
N GLU A 130 3.75 0.64 -2.62
CA GLU A 130 4.70 -0.16 -1.81
C GLU A 130 4.92 -1.54 -2.44
N MET A 131 3.86 -2.17 -2.95
CA MET A 131 3.94 -3.44 -3.66
C MET A 131 4.83 -3.35 -4.91
N LEU A 132 4.70 -2.28 -5.70
CA LEU A 132 5.56 -2.06 -6.87
C LEU A 132 7.05 -1.94 -6.48
N LYS A 133 7.37 -1.29 -5.36
CA LYS A 133 8.74 -1.21 -4.84
C LYS A 133 9.22 -2.58 -4.35
N ALA A 134 8.39 -3.31 -3.63
CA ALA A 134 8.71 -4.65 -3.11
C ALA A 134 8.97 -5.65 -4.24
N LEU A 135 8.17 -5.62 -5.32
CA LEU A 135 8.36 -6.45 -6.51
C LEU A 135 9.69 -6.17 -7.24
N ARG A 136 10.10 -4.89 -7.31
CA ARG A 136 11.41 -4.51 -7.89
C ARG A 136 12.59 -4.94 -7.01
N GLY A 137 12.44 -4.84 -5.68
CA GLY A 137 13.47 -5.20 -4.71
C GLY A 137 13.65 -6.70 -4.52
N THR A 138 12.67 -7.52 -4.87
CA THR A 138 12.62 -8.97 -4.61
C THR A 138 12.83 -9.31 -3.12
N ASP A 139 12.26 -8.49 -2.22
CA ASP A 139 12.50 -8.56 -0.78
C ASP A 139 11.71 -9.69 -0.08
N TYR A 140 10.67 -10.22 -0.71
CA TYR A 140 9.80 -11.29 -0.20
C TYR A 140 9.98 -12.57 -0.98
N ASP A 141 9.53 -13.68 -0.42
CA ASP A 141 9.58 -14.97 -1.08
C ASP A 141 8.36 -15.16 -2.00
N ILE A 142 7.20 -14.68 -1.53
CA ILE A 142 5.92 -14.76 -2.23
C ILE A 142 5.23 -13.38 -2.24
N TYR A 143 4.57 -13.07 -3.35
CA TYR A 143 3.78 -11.85 -3.53
C TYR A 143 2.38 -12.20 -4.00
N PHE A 144 1.35 -11.62 -3.38
CA PHE A 144 -0.02 -11.62 -3.88
C PHE A 144 -0.34 -10.22 -4.41
N ALA A 145 -0.39 -10.08 -5.73
CA ALA A 145 -0.45 -8.81 -6.43
C ALA A 145 -1.45 -8.88 -7.60
N ASN A 146 -1.50 -7.82 -8.40
CA ASN A 146 -2.28 -7.78 -9.63
C ASN A 146 -1.35 -7.87 -10.85
N GLU A 147 -1.81 -8.52 -11.93
CA GLU A 147 -1.02 -8.78 -13.14
C GLU A 147 -0.36 -7.51 -13.72
N PRO A 148 -1.03 -6.34 -13.82
CA PRO A 148 -0.42 -5.12 -14.35
C PRO A 148 0.75 -4.59 -13.52
N MET A 149 0.92 -5.05 -12.28
CA MET A 149 2.04 -4.67 -11.40
C MET A 149 3.30 -5.49 -11.70
N MET A 150 3.18 -6.58 -12.45
CA MET A 150 4.33 -7.41 -12.76
C MET A 150 5.30 -6.66 -13.66
N PRO A 151 6.59 -6.56 -13.28
CA PRO A 151 7.57 -5.87 -14.10
C PRO A 151 7.74 -6.59 -15.44
N PRO A 152 7.67 -5.87 -16.57
CA PRO A 152 7.91 -6.46 -17.88
C PRO A 152 9.36 -6.96 -17.93
N LYS A 153 9.57 -8.23 -18.31
CA LYS A 153 10.89 -8.88 -18.43
C LYS A 153 11.68 -8.89 -17.11
N ASN A 154 11.12 -9.50 -16.08
CA ASN A 154 11.86 -9.74 -14.84
C ASN A 154 12.26 -11.22 -14.73
N ASP A 155 13.51 -11.54 -15.01
CA ASP A 155 14.05 -12.90 -14.90
C ASP A 155 14.12 -13.38 -13.43
N ARG A 156 13.95 -12.46 -12.47
CA ARG A 156 14.02 -12.74 -11.03
C ARG A 156 12.70 -13.18 -10.41
N LEU A 157 11.57 -12.84 -11.05
CA LEU A 157 10.24 -13.20 -10.57
C LEU A 157 9.49 -14.02 -11.62
N ARG A 158 8.82 -15.07 -11.17
CA ARG A 158 7.79 -15.78 -11.93
C ARG A 158 6.44 -15.47 -11.33
N HIS A 159 5.38 -15.58 -12.10
CA HIS A 159 4.03 -15.39 -11.60
C HIS A 159 3.04 -16.31 -12.30
N ALA A 160 1.91 -16.51 -11.66
CA ALA A 160 0.77 -17.22 -12.20
C ALA A 160 -0.53 -16.53 -11.78
N LEU A 161 -1.54 -16.61 -12.63
CA LEU A 161 -2.89 -16.11 -12.34
C LEU A 161 -3.52 -16.94 -11.22
N THR A 162 -4.10 -16.27 -10.24
CA THR A 162 -4.82 -16.93 -9.14
C THR A 162 -6.32 -16.69 -9.16
N GLY A 163 -6.78 -15.75 -9.97
CA GLY A 163 -8.19 -15.48 -10.16
C GLY A 163 -8.42 -14.19 -10.93
N VAL A 164 -9.65 -14.01 -11.36
CA VAL A 164 -10.15 -12.78 -11.98
C VAL A 164 -11.32 -12.28 -11.15
N SER A 165 -11.27 -11.03 -10.79
CA SER A 165 -12.28 -10.31 -10.04
C SER A 165 -12.77 -9.12 -10.86
N GLN A 166 -13.77 -8.38 -10.34
CA GLN A 166 -14.30 -7.19 -10.98
C GLN A 166 -14.13 -5.97 -10.08
N LEU A 167 -13.94 -4.81 -10.69
CA LEU A 167 -14.14 -3.54 -10.04
C LEU A 167 -15.61 -3.34 -9.71
N HIS A 168 -15.87 -2.77 -8.56
CA HIS A 168 -17.20 -2.39 -8.10
C HIS A 168 -17.23 -0.89 -7.80
N LEU A 169 -18.35 -0.26 -8.09
CA LEU A 169 -18.66 1.06 -7.60
C LEU A 169 -19.24 0.90 -6.18
N PHE A 170 -18.59 1.51 -5.21
CA PHE A 170 -19.03 1.58 -3.82
C PHE A 170 -19.71 2.93 -3.58
N VAL A 171 -20.93 2.86 -3.05
CA VAL A 171 -21.79 4.04 -2.84
C VAL A 171 -22.39 3.97 -1.45
N ASN A 172 -22.78 5.12 -0.89
CA ASN A 172 -23.63 5.12 0.30
C ASN A 172 -24.96 4.44 -0.05
N SER A 173 -25.44 3.55 0.81
CA SER A 173 -26.67 2.80 0.56
C SER A 173 -27.91 3.69 0.40
N ALA A 174 -27.91 4.89 0.98
CA ALA A 174 -28.98 5.86 0.80
C ALA A 174 -29.02 6.44 -0.62
N ASP A 175 -27.88 6.46 -1.32
CA ASP A 175 -27.77 7.02 -2.66
C ASP A 175 -27.84 5.94 -3.75
N ALA A 176 -27.85 4.64 -3.38
CA ALA A 176 -27.75 3.53 -4.32
C ALA A 176 -28.85 3.52 -5.38
N ASP A 177 -30.07 3.90 -5.02
CA ASP A 177 -31.22 3.97 -5.95
C ASP A 177 -31.13 5.12 -6.96
N SER A 178 -30.26 6.11 -6.72
CA SER A 178 -30.01 7.23 -7.63
C SER A 178 -28.97 6.93 -8.70
N ILE A 179 -28.30 5.78 -8.62
CA ILE A 179 -27.19 5.39 -9.49
C ILE A 179 -27.63 4.28 -10.44
N ASP A 180 -27.54 4.56 -11.73
CA ASP A 180 -27.78 3.60 -12.80
C ASP A 180 -26.47 3.33 -13.58
N LEU A 181 -25.89 2.13 -13.45
CA LEU A 181 -24.68 1.76 -14.18
C LEU A 181 -24.90 1.58 -15.71
N SER A 182 -26.14 1.62 -16.19
CA SER A 182 -26.43 1.71 -17.62
C SER A 182 -26.32 3.16 -18.14
N ASP A 183 -26.47 4.15 -17.25
CA ASP A 183 -26.25 5.58 -17.51
C ASP A 183 -25.20 6.14 -16.56
N TRP A 184 -23.95 6.15 -16.98
CA TRP A 184 -22.82 6.63 -16.18
C TRP A 184 -22.82 8.13 -15.87
N GLN A 185 -23.71 8.91 -16.50
CA GLN A 185 -23.90 10.31 -16.10
C GLN A 185 -24.45 10.39 -14.67
N THR A 186 -25.26 9.42 -14.24
CA THR A 186 -25.73 9.32 -12.85
C THR A 186 -24.57 9.12 -11.89
N VAL A 187 -23.60 8.29 -12.24
CA VAL A 187 -22.35 8.07 -11.47
C VAL A 187 -21.50 9.34 -11.45
N GLY A 188 -21.35 10.00 -12.62
CA GLY A 188 -20.56 11.22 -12.78
C GLY A 188 -21.12 12.42 -12.02
N ALA A 189 -22.39 12.41 -11.64
CA ALA A 189 -23.02 13.44 -10.83
C ALA A 189 -22.55 13.44 -9.36
N HIS A 190 -21.97 12.32 -8.89
CA HIS A 190 -21.48 12.20 -7.53
C HIS A 190 -19.99 12.61 -7.43
N PRO A 191 -19.54 13.16 -6.29
CA PRO A 191 -18.13 13.33 -6.01
C PRO A 191 -17.46 11.98 -5.83
N PHE A 192 -16.20 11.89 -6.25
CA PHE A 192 -15.39 10.68 -6.09
C PHE A 192 -14.39 10.83 -4.96
N VAL A 193 -14.18 9.73 -4.23
CA VAL A 193 -13.03 9.53 -3.37
C VAL A 193 -12.18 8.39 -3.96
N SER A 194 -10.87 8.55 -3.99
CA SER A 194 -10.01 7.63 -4.74
C SER A 194 -8.70 7.32 -4.01
N ILE A 195 -7.95 6.39 -4.58
CA ILE A 195 -6.57 6.12 -4.19
C ILE A 195 -5.63 7.11 -4.87
N PRO A 196 -4.45 7.45 -4.28
CA PRO A 196 -3.50 8.35 -4.90
C PRO A 196 -2.98 7.83 -6.25
N ALA A 197 -2.66 8.74 -7.16
CA ALA A 197 -2.04 8.40 -8.45
C ALA A 197 -0.65 7.73 -8.32
N SER A 198 -0.04 7.72 -7.14
CA SER A 198 1.17 6.91 -6.86
C SER A 198 0.92 5.40 -6.92
N ASP A 199 -0.33 4.96 -6.87
CA ASP A 199 -0.76 3.60 -7.22
C ASP A 199 -1.12 3.54 -8.72
N PHE A 200 -0.10 3.64 -9.56
CA PHE A 200 -0.23 3.81 -11.01
C PHE A 200 -1.09 2.75 -11.72
N THR A 201 -1.25 1.57 -11.16
CA THR A 201 -1.96 0.48 -11.83
C THR A 201 -3.46 0.55 -11.62
N LEU A 202 -3.91 0.66 -10.38
CA LEU A 202 -5.34 0.70 -10.07
C LEU A 202 -5.95 2.06 -10.39
N SER A 203 -5.28 3.19 -10.06
CA SER A 203 -5.78 4.52 -10.41
C SER A 203 -5.94 4.70 -11.93
N ALA A 204 -4.94 4.28 -12.72
CA ALA A 204 -5.02 4.33 -14.18
C ALA A 204 -6.11 3.39 -14.74
N GLN A 205 -6.39 2.25 -14.10
CA GLN A 205 -7.50 1.40 -14.49
C GLN A 205 -8.85 2.05 -14.20
N ILE A 206 -9.01 2.67 -13.03
CA ILE A 206 -10.23 3.41 -12.66
C ILE A 206 -10.49 4.55 -13.65
N GLU A 207 -9.46 5.33 -13.99
CA GLU A 207 -9.57 6.41 -14.98
C GLU A 207 -10.04 5.88 -16.34
N ARG A 208 -9.43 4.82 -16.86
CA ARG A 208 -9.85 4.19 -18.13
C ARG A 208 -11.28 3.67 -18.09
N VAL A 209 -11.70 3.06 -16.98
CA VAL A 209 -13.07 2.58 -16.79
C VAL A 209 -14.08 3.73 -16.86
N CYS A 210 -13.76 4.86 -16.23
CA CYS A 210 -14.59 6.06 -16.27
C CYS A 210 -14.62 6.70 -17.68
N GLU A 211 -13.45 6.85 -18.31
CA GLU A 211 -13.32 7.42 -19.64
C GLU A 211 -14.05 6.59 -20.71
N ALA A 212 -13.93 5.26 -20.65
CA ALA A 212 -14.66 4.35 -21.56
C ALA A 212 -16.18 4.48 -21.47
N ARG A 213 -16.69 5.00 -20.33
CA ARG A 213 -18.10 5.23 -20.06
C ARG A 213 -18.51 6.70 -20.15
N GLY A 214 -17.61 7.54 -20.71
CA GLY A 214 -17.89 8.95 -21.03
C GLY A 214 -17.96 9.89 -19.83
N ILE A 215 -17.38 9.51 -18.69
CA ILE A 215 -17.30 10.38 -17.51
C ILE A 215 -15.85 10.68 -17.13
N LYS A 216 -15.65 11.85 -16.52
CA LYS A 216 -14.40 12.20 -15.84
C LYS A 216 -14.71 12.33 -14.34
N PRO A 217 -14.14 11.48 -13.48
CA PRO A 217 -14.46 11.51 -12.05
C PRO A 217 -14.01 12.83 -11.42
N ASN A 218 -14.92 13.48 -10.68
CA ASN A 218 -14.60 14.64 -9.86
C ASN A 218 -14.03 14.17 -8.52
N ILE A 219 -12.71 13.94 -8.47
CA ILE A 219 -12.06 13.42 -7.25
C ILE A 219 -11.88 14.55 -6.26
N ILE A 220 -12.57 14.46 -5.12
CA ILE A 220 -12.53 15.47 -4.05
C ILE A 220 -11.55 15.12 -2.94
N ASN A 221 -11.16 13.83 -2.80
CA ASN A 221 -10.20 13.39 -1.78
C ASN A 221 -9.48 12.10 -2.17
N TYR A 222 -8.28 11.90 -1.63
CA TYR A 222 -7.46 10.71 -1.82
C TYR A 222 -7.16 10.04 -0.49
N TYR A 223 -7.23 8.70 -0.47
CA TYR A 223 -6.92 7.87 0.69
C TYR A 223 -5.95 6.77 0.29
N ASN A 224 -4.87 6.60 1.06
CA ASN A 224 -3.85 5.54 0.82
C ASN A 224 -4.28 4.17 1.34
N ARG A 225 -5.44 4.08 1.98
CA ARG A 225 -5.96 2.85 2.58
C ARG A 225 -7.41 2.65 2.16
N ALA A 226 -7.69 1.45 1.69
CA ALA A 226 -9.02 1.10 1.19
C ALA A 226 -10.11 1.13 2.28
N ASP A 227 -9.76 0.79 3.54
CA ASP A 227 -10.68 0.87 4.68
C ASP A 227 -11.12 2.33 4.96
N MET A 228 -10.19 3.28 4.91
CA MET A 228 -10.50 4.71 5.08
C MET A 228 -11.35 5.24 3.92
N LEU A 229 -11.11 4.75 2.72
CA LEU A 229 -11.88 5.10 1.54
C LEU A 229 -13.32 4.60 1.66
N LEU A 230 -13.53 3.35 2.09
CA LEU A 230 -14.89 2.81 2.34
C LEU A 230 -15.62 3.52 3.49
N LEU A 231 -14.92 3.92 4.54
CA LEU A 231 -15.51 4.75 5.61
C LEU A 231 -15.96 6.12 5.09
N SER A 232 -15.19 6.71 4.17
CA SER A 232 -15.57 7.96 3.51
C SER A 232 -16.84 7.81 2.65
N VAL A 233 -16.96 6.67 1.93
CA VAL A 233 -18.19 6.32 1.20
C VAL A 233 -19.37 6.13 2.17
N ALA A 234 -19.17 5.39 3.26
CA ALA A 234 -20.20 5.19 4.28
C ALA A 234 -20.72 6.52 4.88
N SER A 235 -19.86 7.52 5.00
CA SER A 235 -20.24 8.86 5.49
C SER A 235 -20.95 9.73 4.45
N GLY A 236 -21.15 9.25 3.22
CA GLY A 236 -21.77 10.01 2.13
C GLY A 236 -20.85 11.07 1.52
N THR A 237 -19.52 11.00 1.75
CA THR A 237 -18.57 11.99 1.19
C THR A 237 -18.47 11.88 -0.33
N GLY A 238 -18.63 10.67 -0.88
CA GLY A 238 -18.57 10.42 -2.32
C GLY A 238 -18.61 8.94 -2.65
N VAL A 239 -18.48 8.62 -3.93
CA VAL A 239 -18.43 7.24 -4.44
C VAL A 239 -16.99 6.81 -4.70
N ALA A 240 -16.74 5.48 -4.73
CA ALA A 240 -15.42 4.93 -4.99
C ALA A 240 -15.46 3.72 -5.90
N ILE A 241 -14.41 3.52 -6.70
CA ILE A 241 -14.22 2.32 -7.51
C ILE A 241 -13.05 1.52 -6.95
N LEU A 242 -13.30 0.27 -6.54
CA LEU A 242 -12.32 -0.63 -5.97
C LEU A 242 -12.59 -2.08 -6.40
N PRO A 243 -11.59 -2.98 -6.29
CA PRO A 243 -11.82 -4.42 -6.41
C PRO A 243 -12.83 -4.92 -5.37
N ARG A 244 -13.72 -5.81 -5.75
CA ARG A 244 -14.75 -6.40 -4.88
C ARG A 244 -14.19 -6.93 -3.56
N GLU A 245 -13.04 -7.58 -3.62
CA GLU A 245 -12.42 -8.29 -2.51
C GLU A 245 -12.01 -7.34 -1.37
N VAL A 246 -11.80 -6.09 -1.66
CA VAL A 246 -11.51 -5.06 -0.63
C VAL A 246 -12.65 -4.95 0.37
N ALA A 247 -13.90 -5.04 -0.09
CA ALA A 247 -15.07 -4.99 0.76
C ALA A 247 -15.39 -6.33 1.45
N ALA A 248 -14.91 -7.46 0.91
CA ALA A 248 -15.20 -8.79 1.44
C ALA A 248 -14.65 -9.00 2.86
N ALA A 249 -13.60 -8.27 3.24
CA ALA A 249 -12.99 -8.37 4.57
C ALA A 249 -13.67 -7.45 5.61
N ARG A 250 -14.11 -6.24 5.22
CA ARG A 250 -14.70 -5.23 6.10
C ARG A 250 -15.44 -4.16 5.29
N CYS A 251 -16.62 -4.47 4.77
CA CYS A 251 -17.51 -3.43 4.26
C CYS A 251 -18.19 -2.75 5.45
N PRO A 252 -18.08 -1.41 5.62
CA PRO A 252 -18.85 -0.70 6.63
C PRO A 252 -20.36 -0.84 6.38
N GLU A 253 -21.15 -0.82 7.45
CA GLU A 253 -22.60 -0.68 7.31
C GLU A 253 -22.94 0.59 6.52
N GLY A 254 -23.99 0.55 5.70
CA GLY A 254 -24.42 1.68 4.89
C GLY A 254 -23.63 1.86 3.59
N VAL A 255 -22.84 0.87 3.16
CA VAL A 255 -22.18 0.87 1.84
C VAL A 255 -22.76 -0.23 0.96
N THR A 256 -23.16 0.13 -0.25
CA THR A 256 -23.61 -0.77 -1.31
C THR A 256 -22.53 -0.88 -2.38
N ALA A 257 -22.27 -2.12 -2.85
CA ALA A 257 -21.31 -2.40 -3.91
C ALA A 257 -22.06 -2.81 -5.19
N LEU A 258 -21.87 -2.04 -6.26
CA LEU A 258 -22.47 -2.25 -7.57
C LEU A 258 -21.41 -2.78 -8.53
N ALA A 259 -21.62 -3.94 -9.15
CA ALA A 259 -20.66 -4.57 -10.05
C ALA A 259 -20.51 -3.77 -11.35
N ILE A 260 -19.28 -3.44 -11.73
CA ILE A 260 -18.99 -2.79 -13.00
C ILE A 260 -18.70 -3.86 -14.04
N GLU A 261 -19.55 -3.98 -15.06
CA GLU A 261 -19.38 -4.95 -16.14
C GLU A 261 -18.31 -4.50 -17.14
N GLY A 262 -17.70 -5.48 -17.83
CA GLY A 262 -16.72 -5.28 -18.90
C GLY A 262 -15.33 -5.79 -18.55
N GLU A 263 -14.57 -6.13 -19.58
CA GLU A 263 -13.19 -6.63 -19.42
C GLU A 263 -12.22 -5.56 -18.90
N ASP A 264 -12.48 -4.30 -19.16
CA ASP A 264 -11.72 -3.15 -18.67
C ASP A 264 -11.81 -2.99 -17.15
N ALA A 265 -12.91 -3.49 -16.55
CA ALA A 265 -13.11 -3.53 -15.11
C ALA A 265 -12.59 -4.83 -14.45
N ALA A 266 -12.06 -5.78 -15.22
CA ALA A 266 -11.51 -7.02 -14.69
C ALA A 266 -10.18 -6.77 -13.95
N VAL A 267 -10.05 -7.34 -12.75
CA VAL A 267 -8.83 -7.32 -11.93
C VAL A 267 -8.24 -8.73 -11.92
N ARG A 268 -7.09 -8.89 -12.54
CA ARG A 268 -6.39 -10.17 -12.67
C ARG A 268 -5.41 -10.32 -11.50
N ALA A 269 -5.79 -11.12 -10.52
CA ALA A 269 -4.95 -11.40 -9.35
C ALA A 269 -3.89 -12.46 -9.67
N VAL A 270 -2.67 -12.25 -9.20
CA VAL A 270 -1.56 -13.17 -9.40
C VAL A 270 -0.85 -13.48 -8.09
N ILE A 271 -0.26 -14.67 -8.04
CA ILE A 271 0.83 -14.99 -7.12
C ILE A 271 2.15 -14.85 -7.87
N ALA A 272 3.13 -14.19 -7.27
CA ALA A 272 4.49 -14.11 -7.81
C ALA A 272 5.51 -14.61 -6.78
N TRP A 273 6.64 -15.16 -7.27
CA TRP A 273 7.69 -15.74 -6.43
C TRP A 273 9.06 -15.57 -7.09
N LYS A 274 10.12 -15.69 -6.31
CA LYS A 274 11.50 -15.65 -6.82
C LYS A 274 11.78 -16.82 -7.75
N ALA A 275 12.31 -16.55 -8.93
CA ALA A 275 12.69 -17.58 -9.90
C ALA A 275 13.78 -18.52 -9.34
N ASP A 276 14.74 -17.96 -8.56
CA ASP A 276 15.87 -18.66 -7.98
C ASP A 276 15.72 -18.78 -6.45
N SER A 277 14.51 -19.17 -5.99
CA SER A 277 14.28 -19.38 -4.55
C SER A 277 15.09 -20.59 -4.06
N ALA A 278 15.92 -20.36 -3.02
CA ALA A 278 16.56 -21.46 -2.27
C ALA A 278 15.72 -21.88 -1.04
N ASN A 279 14.53 -21.29 -0.84
CA ASN A 279 13.66 -21.56 0.30
C ASN A 279 12.63 -22.64 -0.03
N PRO A 280 12.78 -23.89 0.43
CA PRO A 280 11.87 -24.98 0.11
C PRO A 280 10.46 -24.76 0.69
N ASP A 281 10.33 -23.98 1.77
CA ASP A 281 9.03 -23.69 2.37
C ASP A 281 8.26 -22.66 1.57
N ALA A 282 8.94 -21.72 0.91
CA ALA A 282 8.33 -20.82 -0.06
C ALA A 282 7.81 -21.58 -1.29
N ASP A 283 8.53 -22.59 -1.76
CA ASP A 283 8.08 -23.45 -2.86
C ASP A 283 6.83 -24.24 -2.47
N ARG A 284 6.80 -24.83 -1.26
CA ARG A 284 5.61 -25.50 -0.71
C ARG A 284 4.41 -24.57 -0.59
N PHE A 285 4.64 -23.35 -0.12
CA PHE A 285 3.59 -22.32 0.00
C PHE A 285 3.03 -21.94 -1.37
N ARG A 286 3.92 -21.70 -2.35
CA ARG A 286 3.55 -21.44 -3.75
C ARG A 286 2.71 -22.59 -4.32
N ASP A 287 3.13 -23.84 -4.14
CA ASP A 287 2.47 -25.00 -4.74
C ASP A 287 1.05 -25.18 -4.18
N ILE A 288 0.84 -24.96 -2.89
CA ILE A 288 -0.50 -24.92 -2.29
C ILE A 288 -1.34 -23.78 -2.89
N ALA A 289 -0.76 -22.60 -3.07
CA ALA A 289 -1.47 -21.48 -3.66
C ALA A 289 -1.88 -21.76 -5.13
N LEU A 290 -0.98 -22.35 -5.92
CA LEU A 290 -1.27 -22.74 -7.31
C LEU A 290 -2.33 -23.84 -7.40
N GLN A 291 -2.29 -24.81 -6.49
CA GLN A 291 -3.31 -25.85 -6.41
C GLN A 291 -4.70 -25.27 -6.12
N LEU A 292 -4.79 -24.33 -5.17
CA LEU A 292 -6.06 -23.70 -4.81
C LEU A 292 -6.56 -22.70 -5.86
N ALA A 293 -5.69 -22.16 -6.70
CA ALA A 293 -6.06 -21.28 -7.80
C ALA A 293 -6.63 -22.08 -9.00
N GLY A 294 -6.25 -23.35 -9.18
CA GLY A 294 -6.71 -24.23 -10.26
C GLY A 294 -8.00 -24.97 -9.96
N THR A 295 -8.54 -24.81 -8.75
CA THR A 295 -9.84 -25.36 -8.31
C THR A 295 -10.91 -24.28 -8.26
#